data_986d7fed8e24c5b117b8cd734fe31575
#
_entry.id   986d7fed8e24c5b117b8cd734fe31575
#
_cell.length_a   1.000
_cell.length_b   1.000
_cell.length_c   1.000
_cell.angle_alpha   90.00
_cell.angle_beta   90.00
_cell.angle_gamma   90.00
#
_symmetry.space_group_name_H-M   'P 1'
#
loop_
_entity.id
_entity.type
_entity.pdbx_description
1 polymer ?
#
loop_
_entity_poly.entity_id
_entity_poly.type
_entity_poly.pdbx_seq_one_letter_code
_entity_poly.pdbx_strand_id
1 'polypeptide(L)'
;AAVHLNFSEAQAVCKFFNKRLPTDKEWVEAAYLEQRASPPAGFVTGRRYVYPSGDSPEGAHCLRGCGSYKGLAPQGSLWQGDGHVAVRTTRPGVNGLWDMGGNVWEWVDSGKGSERVTRSASWWYGPERQKESDLATKPVDTRVAYIGFRCVQMPSQ
;
A
#
# COMPACT_ATOMS: atom_id res chain seq x y z
N ALA A 1 -6.00 -5.16 7.50
CA ALA A 1 -6.12 -3.76 7.03
C ALA A 1 -7.40 -3.14 7.56
N ALA A 2 -7.41 -1.82 7.78
CA ALA A 2 -8.61 -1.07 8.05
C ALA A 2 -9.28 -0.71 6.71
N VAL A 3 -10.47 -1.22 6.51
CA VAL A 3 -11.25 -1.08 5.27
C VAL A 3 -12.67 -0.57 5.55
N HIS A 4 -13.48 -0.40 4.52
CA HIS A 4 -14.84 0.14 4.62
C HIS A 4 -14.93 1.60 5.14
N LEU A 5 -13.87 2.37 5.00
CA LEU A 5 -13.87 3.81 5.28
C LEU A 5 -13.76 4.59 3.97
N ASN A 6 -14.59 5.62 3.82
CA ASN A 6 -14.46 6.53 2.70
C ASN A 6 -13.28 7.50 2.89
N PHE A 7 -13.03 8.34 1.89
CA PHE A 7 -11.88 9.24 1.92
C PHE A 7 -11.88 10.18 3.14
N SER A 8 -12.99 10.83 3.44
CA SER A 8 -13.08 11.78 4.56
C SER A 8 -12.98 11.09 5.93
N GLU A 9 -13.50 9.88 6.05
CA GLU A 9 -13.34 9.07 7.26
C GLU A 9 -11.89 8.64 7.47
N ALA A 10 -11.20 8.21 6.41
CA ALA A 10 -9.78 7.89 6.46
C ALA A 10 -8.94 9.12 6.89
N GLN A 11 -9.23 10.30 6.32
CA GLN A 11 -8.60 11.56 6.77
C GLN A 11 -8.85 11.83 8.25
N ALA A 12 -10.09 11.67 8.71
CA ALA A 12 -10.46 11.90 10.10
C ALA A 12 -9.72 10.96 11.06
N VAL A 13 -9.57 9.69 10.71
CA VAL A 13 -8.79 8.73 11.50
C VAL A 13 -7.31 9.14 11.58
N CYS A 14 -6.70 9.52 10.46
CA CYS A 14 -5.32 9.99 10.48
C CYS A 14 -5.17 11.24 11.36
N LYS A 15 -6.08 12.20 11.23
CA LYS A 15 -6.09 13.44 12.02
C LYS A 15 -6.23 13.18 13.52
N PHE A 16 -7.06 12.21 13.91
CA PHE A 16 -7.21 11.81 15.30
C PHE A 16 -5.87 11.39 15.94
N PHE A 17 -4.97 10.79 15.15
CA PHE A 17 -3.63 10.42 15.58
C PHE A 17 -2.56 11.49 15.31
N ASN A 18 -2.94 12.75 15.06
CA ASN A 18 -2.05 13.84 14.67
C ASN A 18 -1.22 13.51 13.41
N LYS A 19 -1.85 12.85 12.45
CA LYS A 19 -1.28 12.44 11.16
C LYS A 19 -2.17 12.90 10.02
N ARG A 20 -1.78 12.60 8.81
CA ARG A 20 -2.59 12.85 7.61
C ARG A 20 -2.45 11.69 6.61
N LEU A 21 -3.30 11.66 5.60
CA LEU A 21 -3.07 10.82 4.43
C LEU A 21 -1.82 11.30 3.68
N PRO A 22 -1.06 10.40 3.05
CA PRO A 22 0.03 10.80 2.15
C PRO A 22 -0.54 11.48 0.89
N THR A 23 0.21 12.40 0.33
CA THR A 23 0.00 12.80 -1.07
C THR A 23 0.39 11.65 -2.00
N ASP A 24 -0.03 11.73 -3.27
CA ASP A 24 0.35 10.71 -4.26
C ASP A 24 1.87 10.61 -4.42
N LYS A 25 2.54 11.75 -4.49
CA LYS A 25 4.01 11.82 -4.59
C LYS A 25 4.69 11.14 -3.39
N GLU A 26 4.26 11.45 -2.17
CA GLU A 26 4.82 10.84 -0.96
C GLU A 26 4.61 9.33 -0.93
N TRP A 27 3.42 8.88 -1.30
CA TRP A 27 3.11 7.46 -1.37
C TRP A 27 4.00 6.74 -2.39
N VAL A 28 4.13 7.31 -3.59
CA VAL A 28 4.94 6.76 -4.68
C VAL A 28 6.42 6.71 -4.30
N GLU A 29 6.98 7.79 -3.74
CA GLU A 29 8.37 7.79 -3.29
C GLU A 29 8.62 6.76 -2.19
N ALA A 30 7.72 6.65 -1.23
CA ALA A 30 7.82 5.65 -0.17
C ALA A 30 7.74 4.21 -0.69
N ALA A 31 6.91 3.96 -1.71
CA ALA A 31 6.68 2.62 -2.25
C ALA A 31 7.79 2.14 -3.18
N TYR A 32 8.41 3.03 -3.95
CA TYR A 32 9.28 2.63 -5.05
C TYR A 32 10.71 3.12 -4.95
N LEU A 33 11.01 4.20 -4.23
CA LEU A 33 12.35 4.77 -4.10
C LEU A 33 12.99 4.37 -2.77
N GLU A 34 14.05 3.56 -2.82
CA GLU A 34 14.77 3.15 -1.60
C GLU A 34 15.55 4.32 -1.01
N GLN A 35 15.19 4.77 0.17
CA GLN A 35 15.76 5.95 0.83
C GLN A 35 16.57 5.60 2.09
N ARG A 36 16.59 4.35 2.54
CA ARG A 36 17.38 3.96 3.71
C ARG A 36 18.87 4.10 3.43
N ALA A 37 19.60 4.66 4.39
CA ALA A 37 21.06 4.80 4.31
C ALA A 37 21.80 3.44 4.24
N SER A 38 21.24 2.43 4.89
CA SER A 38 21.80 1.07 4.95
C SER A 38 20.66 0.04 4.74
N PRO A 39 20.17 -0.12 3.53
CA PRO A 39 19.11 -1.09 3.25
C PRO A 39 19.65 -2.53 3.37
N PRO A 40 18.78 -3.51 3.68
CA PRO A 40 19.18 -4.92 3.69
C PRO A 40 19.49 -5.42 2.28
N ALA A 41 20.08 -6.61 2.19
CA ALA A 41 20.37 -7.28 0.92
C ALA A 41 19.13 -7.33 0.02
N GLY A 42 19.33 -7.04 -1.26
CA GLY A 42 18.27 -6.93 -2.27
C GLY A 42 17.76 -5.50 -2.51
N PHE A 43 18.17 -4.55 -1.68
CA PHE A 43 17.84 -3.13 -1.85
C PHE A 43 19.10 -2.26 -1.92
N VAL A 44 19.03 -1.18 -2.69
CA VAL A 44 20.12 -0.22 -2.89
C VAL A 44 19.59 1.19 -2.69
N THR A 45 20.24 1.95 -1.85
CA THR A 45 19.91 3.37 -1.58
C THR A 45 19.83 4.17 -2.89
N GLY A 46 18.79 4.94 -3.07
CA GLY A 46 18.57 5.79 -4.25
C GLY A 46 18.03 5.05 -5.47
N ARG A 47 17.92 3.72 -5.42
CA ARG A 47 17.34 2.94 -6.51
C ARG A 47 15.82 2.96 -6.47
N ARG A 48 15.22 3.10 -7.67
CA ARG A 48 13.78 2.97 -7.87
C ARG A 48 13.46 1.56 -8.35
N TYR A 49 12.45 0.95 -7.74
CA TYR A 49 12.05 -0.43 -7.98
C TYR A 49 10.75 -0.52 -8.79
N VAL A 50 10.56 -1.63 -9.48
CA VAL A 50 9.37 -1.89 -10.32
C VAL A 50 8.13 -2.13 -9.46
N TYR A 51 8.32 -2.79 -8.31
CA TYR A 51 7.25 -3.12 -7.36
C TYR A 51 7.59 -2.59 -5.97
N PRO A 52 6.60 -2.33 -5.13
CA PRO A 52 6.86 -1.99 -3.73
C PRO A 52 7.61 -3.07 -2.95
N SER A 53 7.52 -4.32 -3.38
CA SER A 53 8.29 -5.45 -2.83
C SER A 53 9.72 -5.55 -3.37
N GLY A 54 10.10 -4.76 -4.37
CA GLY A 54 11.43 -4.76 -5.00
C GLY A 54 11.38 -5.05 -6.50
N ASP A 55 12.30 -5.85 -7.00
CA ASP A 55 12.38 -6.20 -8.43
C ASP A 55 11.31 -7.22 -8.86
N SER A 56 10.66 -7.88 -7.92
CA SER A 56 9.58 -8.81 -8.17
C SER A 56 8.39 -8.57 -7.22
N PRO A 57 7.17 -8.99 -7.59
CA PRO A 57 5.99 -8.88 -6.74
C PRO A 57 5.95 -9.95 -5.65
N GLU A 58 6.96 -10.82 -5.56
CA GLU A 58 6.96 -11.95 -4.65
C GLU A 58 6.87 -11.52 -3.18
N GLY A 59 5.95 -12.14 -2.46
CA GLY A 59 5.69 -11.86 -1.05
C GLY A 59 4.64 -10.79 -0.78
N ALA A 60 4.09 -10.15 -1.81
CA ALA A 60 2.89 -9.33 -1.69
C ALA A 60 1.63 -10.19 -1.62
N HIS A 61 0.55 -9.64 -1.07
CA HIS A 61 -0.76 -10.31 -1.06
C HIS A 61 -1.61 -9.83 -2.23
N CYS A 62 -1.70 -10.63 -3.27
CA CYS A 62 -2.46 -10.34 -4.48
C CYS A 62 -3.25 -11.58 -4.96
N LEU A 63 -4.09 -11.42 -5.97
CA LEU A 63 -4.95 -12.48 -6.48
C LEU A 63 -4.16 -13.71 -6.95
N ARG A 64 -3.05 -13.48 -7.67
CA ARG A 64 -2.14 -14.51 -8.16
C ARG A 64 -0.86 -13.85 -8.67
N GLY A 65 0.23 -14.62 -8.76
CA GLY A 65 1.50 -14.14 -9.35
C GLY A 65 2.40 -13.39 -8.38
N CYS A 66 2.04 -13.33 -7.10
CA CYS A 66 2.87 -12.72 -6.06
C CYS A 66 3.61 -13.75 -5.18
N GLY A 67 3.49 -15.04 -5.49
CA GLY A 67 4.09 -16.08 -4.67
C GLY A 67 3.55 -16.12 -3.24
N SER A 68 4.30 -16.76 -2.36
CA SER A 68 3.99 -16.82 -0.93
C SER A 68 5.19 -16.38 -0.11
N TYR A 69 4.94 -15.66 0.97
CA TYR A 69 5.97 -15.28 1.92
C TYR A 69 5.83 -16.10 3.20
N LYS A 70 6.82 -16.97 3.44
CA LYS A 70 6.76 -17.94 4.54
C LYS A 70 7.13 -17.41 5.91
N GLY A 71 7.56 -16.16 6.02
CA GLY A 71 8.14 -15.66 7.27
C GLY A 71 7.17 -15.12 8.28
N LEU A 72 6.07 -14.50 7.83
CA LEU A 72 5.22 -13.69 8.69
C LEU A 72 3.71 -13.93 8.50
N ALA A 73 3.31 -14.77 7.55
CA ALA A 73 1.90 -15.07 7.38
C ALA A 73 1.35 -15.78 8.62
N PRO A 74 0.48 -15.16 9.42
CA PRO A 74 -0.09 -15.82 10.56
C PRO A 74 -0.99 -16.97 10.11
N GLN A 75 -1.16 -17.95 10.98
CA GLN A 75 -2.21 -18.94 10.79
C GLN A 75 -3.56 -18.22 10.69
N GLY A 76 -4.33 -18.53 9.68
CA GLY A 76 -5.62 -17.88 9.43
C GLY A 76 -5.59 -16.71 8.44
N SER A 77 -4.46 -16.44 7.78
CA SER A 77 -4.47 -15.55 6.60
C SER A 77 -5.41 -16.10 5.55
N LEU A 78 -6.21 -15.21 4.96
CA LEU A 78 -7.08 -15.57 3.85
C LEU A 78 -6.25 -16.04 2.65
N TRP A 79 -6.82 -16.94 1.86
CA TRP A 79 -6.21 -17.34 0.59
C TRP A 79 -6.12 -16.16 -0.37
N GLN A 80 -5.15 -16.20 -1.27
CA GLN A 80 -5.05 -15.20 -2.33
C GLN A 80 -6.37 -15.11 -3.09
N GLY A 81 -6.89 -13.90 -3.24
CA GLY A 81 -8.17 -13.64 -3.89
C GLY A 81 -9.42 -13.74 -3.00
N ASP A 82 -9.29 -14.15 -1.74
CA ASP A 82 -10.44 -14.33 -0.84
C ASP A 82 -10.67 -13.12 0.11
N GLY A 83 -9.77 -12.17 0.12
CA GLY A 83 -9.86 -10.96 0.95
C GLY A 83 -8.50 -10.44 1.40
N HIS A 84 -8.52 -9.38 2.22
CA HIS A 84 -7.32 -8.80 2.77
C HIS A 84 -6.75 -9.64 3.91
N VAL A 85 -5.46 -9.49 4.16
CA VAL A 85 -4.77 -10.12 5.30
C VAL A 85 -4.45 -9.09 6.39
N ALA A 86 -4.06 -9.59 7.56
CA ALA A 86 -3.55 -8.74 8.63
C ALA A 86 -2.33 -7.95 8.14
N VAL A 87 -2.20 -6.71 8.61
CA VAL A 87 -1.04 -5.87 8.27
C VAL A 87 0.25 -6.50 8.75
N ARG A 88 1.34 -6.27 8.00
CA ARG A 88 2.69 -6.77 8.35
C ARG A 88 2.82 -8.30 8.35
N THR A 89 2.00 -8.98 7.58
CA THR A 89 2.07 -10.44 7.38
C THR A 89 2.61 -10.83 6.00
N THR A 90 2.91 -9.83 5.20
CA THR A 90 3.57 -9.96 3.90
C THR A 90 5.07 -9.67 4.01
N ARG A 91 5.79 -9.77 2.89
CA ARG A 91 7.21 -9.44 2.84
C ARG A 91 7.42 -7.93 2.95
N PRO A 92 8.32 -7.44 3.82
CA PRO A 92 8.70 -6.03 3.81
C PRO A 92 9.45 -5.70 2.51
N GLY A 93 9.11 -4.58 1.91
CA GLY A 93 9.64 -4.12 0.64
C GLY A 93 10.56 -2.92 0.74
N VAL A 94 10.45 -2.06 -0.26
CA VAL A 94 11.17 -0.78 -0.34
C VAL A 94 10.96 0.02 0.93
N ASN A 95 12.01 0.64 1.43
CA ASN A 95 12.03 1.39 2.70
C ASN A 95 11.60 0.57 3.94
N GLY A 96 11.57 -0.76 3.84
CA GLY A 96 11.12 -1.63 4.93
C GLY A 96 9.62 -1.57 5.19
N LEU A 97 8.83 -1.04 4.25
CA LEU A 97 7.39 -0.90 4.39
C LEU A 97 6.67 -2.18 3.99
N TRP A 98 5.57 -2.48 4.69
CA TRP A 98 4.70 -3.59 4.38
C TRP A 98 3.47 -3.13 3.61
N ASP A 99 2.97 -4.03 2.74
CA ASP A 99 1.68 -3.87 2.08
C ASP A 99 1.56 -2.60 1.22
N MET A 100 2.69 -2.07 0.72
CA MET A 100 2.68 -0.99 -0.27
C MET A 100 2.30 -1.50 -1.66
N GLY A 101 2.33 -2.81 -1.88
CA GLY A 101 1.84 -3.48 -3.07
C GLY A 101 0.88 -4.60 -2.68
N GLY A 102 -0.35 -4.57 -3.22
CA GLY A 102 -1.39 -5.54 -2.89
C GLY A 102 -2.05 -5.29 -1.54
N ASN A 103 -2.67 -6.30 -1.00
CA ASN A 103 -3.54 -6.30 0.17
C ASN A 103 -4.81 -5.46 -0.06
N VAL A 104 -4.75 -4.14 0.08
CA VAL A 104 -5.87 -3.23 -0.21
C VAL A 104 -5.40 -2.01 -0.99
N TRP A 105 -6.26 -1.45 -1.83
CA TRP A 105 -6.07 -0.11 -2.35
C TRP A 105 -5.98 0.87 -1.19
N GLU A 106 -5.17 1.90 -1.33
CA GLU A 106 -4.96 2.89 -0.28
C GLU A 106 -5.31 4.29 -0.76
N TRP A 107 -6.17 4.97 -0.01
CA TRP A 107 -6.47 6.37 -0.24
C TRP A 107 -5.22 7.23 -0.14
N VAL A 108 -5.01 8.09 -1.12
CA VAL A 108 -4.01 9.16 -1.07
C VAL A 108 -4.68 10.52 -1.26
N ASP A 109 -4.10 11.56 -0.67
CA ASP A 109 -4.61 12.93 -0.77
C ASP A 109 -4.22 13.54 -2.12
N SER A 110 -4.87 13.04 -3.16
CA SER A 110 -4.72 13.45 -4.54
C SER A 110 -5.99 13.16 -5.32
N GLY A 111 -6.27 13.96 -6.34
CA GLY A 111 -7.46 13.82 -7.18
C GLY A 111 -8.20 15.14 -7.34
N LYS A 112 -9.34 15.09 -8.00
CA LYS A 112 -10.16 16.27 -8.31
C LYS A 112 -11.64 15.99 -8.06
N GLY A 113 -12.36 17.02 -7.64
CA GLY A 113 -13.80 16.96 -7.46
C GLY A 113 -14.22 15.85 -6.50
N SER A 114 -15.15 15.01 -6.95
CA SER A 114 -15.72 13.92 -6.17
C SER A 114 -14.91 12.61 -6.24
N GLU A 115 -13.73 12.63 -6.83
CA GLU A 115 -12.87 11.46 -6.94
C GLU A 115 -11.51 11.67 -6.28
N ARG A 116 -10.94 10.60 -5.73
CA ARG A 116 -9.60 10.57 -5.17
C ARG A 116 -8.83 9.36 -5.71
N VAL A 117 -7.52 9.53 -5.73
CA VAL A 117 -6.58 8.48 -6.16
C VAL A 117 -6.46 7.42 -5.08
N THR A 118 -6.36 6.18 -5.53
CA THR A 118 -5.93 5.05 -4.72
C THR A 118 -4.71 4.38 -5.34
N ARG A 119 -3.81 3.90 -4.50
CA ARG A 119 -2.56 3.20 -4.84
C ARG A 119 -2.52 1.81 -4.24
N SER A 120 -1.54 1.02 -4.59
CA SER A 120 -1.23 -0.30 -4.04
C SER A 120 -1.81 -1.49 -4.81
N ALA A 121 -2.87 -1.35 -5.58
CA ALA A 121 -3.74 -2.47 -5.95
C ALA A 121 -4.33 -3.17 -4.71
N SER A 122 -4.98 -4.30 -4.89
CA SER A 122 -5.55 -5.04 -3.77
C SER A 122 -5.42 -6.56 -3.98
N TRP A 123 -5.87 -7.32 -2.99
CA TRP A 123 -5.96 -8.78 -3.04
C TRP A 123 -6.77 -9.30 -4.23
N TRP A 124 -7.56 -8.47 -4.88
CA TRP A 124 -8.41 -8.84 -6.03
C TRP A 124 -7.77 -8.61 -7.40
N TYR A 125 -6.51 -8.17 -7.44
CA TYR A 125 -5.79 -7.85 -8.68
C TYR A 125 -4.43 -8.55 -8.73
N GLY A 126 -3.91 -8.76 -9.95
CA GLY A 126 -2.57 -9.29 -10.17
C GLY A 126 -1.47 -8.25 -9.92
N PRO A 127 -0.21 -8.67 -9.97
CA PRO A 127 0.93 -7.80 -9.67
C PRO A 127 1.14 -6.65 -10.67
N GLU A 128 0.61 -6.76 -11.87
CA GLU A 128 0.67 -5.70 -12.88
C GLU A 128 0.06 -4.38 -12.38
N ARG A 129 -0.89 -4.47 -11.45
CA ARG A 129 -1.56 -3.32 -10.83
C ARG A 129 -0.77 -2.70 -9.67
N GLN A 130 0.38 -3.26 -9.32
CA GLN A 130 1.24 -2.77 -8.24
C GLN A 130 2.39 -1.88 -8.72
N LYS A 131 2.46 -1.57 -10.01
CA LYS A 131 3.52 -0.73 -10.59
C LYS A 131 3.23 0.74 -10.35
N GLU A 132 4.31 1.56 -10.35
CA GLU A 132 4.20 3.01 -10.15
C GLU A 132 3.26 3.68 -11.16
N SER A 133 3.27 3.21 -12.40
CA SER A 133 2.41 3.73 -13.47
C SER A 133 0.92 3.43 -13.27
N ASP A 134 0.58 2.53 -12.35
CA ASP A 134 -0.80 2.14 -12.11
C ASP A 134 -1.37 2.85 -10.88
N LEU A 135 -2.53 3.42 -11.07
CA LEU A 135 -3.36 4.02 -10.03
C LEU A 135 -4.82 3.85 -10.41
N ALA A 136 -5.71 3.97 -9.44
CA ALA A 136 -7.14 4.00 -9.71
C ALA A 136 -7.78 5.19 -8.98
N THR A 137 -8.75 5.84 -9.62
CA THR A 137 -9.59 6.81 -8.95
C THR A 137 -10.86 6.14 -8.43
N LYS A 138 -11.35 6.65 -7.33
CA LYS A 138 -12.59 6.18 -6.71
C LYS A 138 -13.41 7.37 -6.22
N PRO A 139 -14.74 7.28 -6.29
CA PRO A 139 -15.61 8.27 -5.65
C PRO A 139 -15.27 8.42 -4.17
N VAL A 140 -15.24 9.65 -3.66
CA VAL A 140 -14.83 9.98 -2.29
C VAL A 140 -15.65 9.30 -1.20
N ASP A 141 -16.88 8.92 -1.51
CA ASP A 141 -17.83 8.27 -0.60
C ASP A 141 -17.79 6.73 -0.64
N THR A 142 -16.87 6.16 -1.45
CA THR A 142 -16.74 4.70 -1.58
C THR A 142 -16.30 4.05 -0.27
N ARG A 143 -17.04 3.04 0.17
CA ARG A 143 -16.74 2.18 1.33
C ARG A 143 -16.81 0.73 0.90
N VAL A 144 -15.65 0.08 0.79
CA VAL A 144 -15.56 -1.31 0.30
C VAL A 144 -14.45 -2.08 1.02
N ALA A 145 -14.51 -3.41 0.94
CA ALA A 145 -13.58 -4.31 1.62
C ALA A 145 -12.15 -4.30 1.04
N TYR A 146 -11.93 -3.68 -0.11
CA TYR A 146 -10.64 -3.67 -0.79
C TYR A 146 -9.99 -2.28 -0.87
N ILE A 147 -10.51 -1.29 -0.15
CA ILE A 147 -9.92 0.04 -0.01
C ILE A 147 -9.69 0.33 1.46
N GLY A 148 -8.46 0.65 1.81
CA GLY A 148 -8.02 1.10 3.11
C GLY A 148 -7.15 2.35 2.99
N PHE A 149 -6.25 2.56 3.94
CA PHE A 149 -5.38 3.73 3.97
C PHE A 149 -4.20 3.50 4.90
N ARG A 150 -3.21 4.36 4.78
CA ARG A 150 -2.15 4.57 5.77
C ARG A 150 -2.00 6.04 6.06
N CYS A 151 -1.49 6.35 7.24
CA CYS A 151 -1.23 7.72 7.65
C CYS A 151 0.27 8.01 7.59
N VAL A 152 0.62 9.26 7.29
CA VAL A 152 1.98 9.78 7.40
C VAL A 152 2.08 10.79 8.52
N GLN A 153 3.28 10.90 9.09
CA GLN A 153 3.58 11.89 10.12
C GLN A 153 3.43 13.29 9.54
N MET A 154 2.89 14.21 10.35
CA MET A 154 2.96 15.62 10.01
C MET A 154 4.42 16.08 10.02
N PRO A 155 4.83 16.99 9.11
CA PRO A 155 6.16 17.60 9.23
C PRO A 155 6.36 18.20 10.61
N SER A 156 7.56 18.06 11.16
CA SER A 156 7.93 18.74 12.40
C SER A 156 7.82 20.25 12.17
N GLN A 157 7.10 20.94 13.04
CA GLN A 157 7.08 22.40 13.06
C GLN A 157 8.41 22.95 13.51
#